data_0e805b4a467f58452c8c927956159a90
#
_entry.id   0e805b4a467f58452c8c927956159a90
#
_cell.length_a   1.000
_cell.length_b   1.000
_cell.length_c   1.000
_cell.angle_alpha   90.00
_cell.angle_beta   90.00
_cell.angle_gamma   90.00
#
_symmetry.space_group_name_H-M   'P 1'
#
loop_
_entity.id
_entity.type
_entity.pdbx_description
1 polymer ?
#
loop_
_entity_poly.entity_id
_entity_poly.type
_entity_poly.pdbx_seq_one_letter_code
_entity_poly.pdbx_strand_id
1 'polypeptide(L)'
;MKPHEIERHQAQTNHLEIVLHLRANLFWFRGHFAVQPLLPGVAQIDWAMSYALNLLAPGWRFHSIQNIKFQSPLLPENRVTLALNWQEERQILSFSYQRHDGDARHTASSGKIRLCR
;
A
#
# COMPACT_ATOMS: atom_id res chain seq x y z
N MET A 1 -7.74 -10.33 -2.86
CA MET A 1 -6.84 -11.13 -1.99
C MET A 1 -5.91 -10.18 -1.25
N LYS A 2 -5.78 -10.37 0.04
CA LYS A 2 -4.93 -9.52 0.87
C LYS A 2 -3.54 -10.11 1.01
N PRO A 3 -2.51 -9.27 1.21
CA PRO A 3 -1.16 -9.76 1.44
C PRO A 3 -1.05 -10.36 2.84
N HIS A 4 0.05 -11.09 3.08
CA HIS A 4 0.36 -11.60 4.40
C HIS A 4 0.89 -10.47 5.27
N GLU A 5 0.14 -10.10 6.29
CA GLU A 5 0.55 -9.07 7.23
C GLU A 5 1.48 -9.66 8.28
N ILE A 6 2.70 -9.10 8.40
CA ILE A 6 3.68 -9.54 9.38
C ILE A 6 3.49 -8.81 10.69
N GLU A 7 3.42 -7.48 10.64
CA GLU A 7 3.21 -6.67 11.82
C GLU A 7 2.53 -5.36 11.45
N ARG A 8 1.94 -4.72 12.45
CA ARG A 8 1.20 -3.47 12.28
C ARG A 8 1.60 -2.54 13.41
N HIS A 9 1.89 -1.28 13.08
CA HIS A 9 2.26 -0.29 14.05
C HIS A 9 1.48 1.01 13.79
N GLN A 10 0.73 1.45 14.81
CA GLN A 10 -0.03 2.69 14.73
C GLN A 10 0.42 3.63 15.84
N ALA A 11 1.39 4.51 15.53
CA ALA A 11 1.93 5.44 16.51
C ALA A 11 0.97 6.59 16.83
N GLN A 12 0.12 6.96 15.87
CA GLN A 12 -0.85 8.05 15.99
C GLN A 12 -2.17 7.62 15.39
N THR A 13 -3.27 8.31 15.74
CA THR A 13 -4.60 7.97 15.25
C THR A 13 -4.73 8.12 13.73
N ASN A 14 -3.90 8.96 13.12
CA ASN A 14 -3.95 9.24 11.68
C ASN A 14 -2.77 8.65 10.91
N HIS A 15 -1.92 7.86 11.55
CA HIS A 15 -0.73 7.26 10.90
C HIS A 15 -0.64 5.78 11.22
N LEU A 16 -0.40 4.98 10.18
CA LEU A 16 -0.36 3.53 10.30
C LEU A 16 0.77 2.98 9.41
N GLU A 17 1.56 2.06 9.95
CA GLU A 17 2.56 1.32 9.18
C GLU A 17 2.28 -0.17 9.29
N ILE A 18 2.29 -0.84 8.16
CA ILE A 18 2.00 -2.26 8.07
C ILE A 18 3.13 -2.93 7.31
N VAL A 19 3.76 -3.94 7.91
CA VAL A 19 4.78 -4.73 7.23
C VAL A 19 4.11 -5.93 6.60
N LEU A 20 4.33 -6.09 5.30
CA LEU A 20 3.70 -7.11 4.50
C LEU A 20 4.76 -8.00 3.86
N HIS A 21 4.44 -9.28 3.72
CA HIS A 21 5.23 -10.24 2.95
C HIS A 21 4.45 -10.58 1.68
N LEU A 22 5.02 -10.29 0.53
CA LEU A 22 4.39 -10.55 -0.77
C LEU A 22 4.70 -11.98 -1.20
N ARG A 23 3.92 -12.92 -0.71
CA ARG A 23 4.15 -14.34 -0.99
C ARG A 23 3.99 -14.64 -2.48
N ALA A 24 4.81 -15.54 -2.99
CA ALA A 24 4.80 -15.89 -4.42
C ALA A 24 3.46 -16.47 -4.87
N ASN A 25 2.66 -17.03 -3.96
CA ASN A 25 1.36 -17.61 -4.30
C ASN A 25 0.21 -16.59 -4.33
N LEU A 26 0.50 -15.29 -4.16
CA LEU A 26 -0.54 -14.27 -4.28
C LEU A 26 -1.15 -14.31 -5.68
N PHE A 27 -2.48 -14.11 -5.73
CA PHE A 27 -3.23 -14.07 -6.99
C PHE A 27 -2.57 -13.15 -8.02
N TRP A 28 -2.10 -11.97 -7.59
CA TRP A 28 -1.56 -10.94 -8.46
C TRP A 28 -0.28 -11.34 -9.17
N PHE A 29 0.40 -12.39 -8.69
CA PHE A 29 1.63 -12.90 -9.31
C PHE A 29 1.37 -14.01 -10.31
N ARG A 30 0.11 -14.38 -10.54
CA ARG A 30 -0.25 -15.48 -11.45
C ARG A 30 -0.64 -14.94 -12.82
N GLY A 31 -0.46 -15.75 -13.84
CA GLY A 31 -1.02 -15.52 -15.17
C GLY A 31 -0.25 -14.54 -16.01
N HIS A 32 -0.70 -13.32 -16.10
CA HIS A 32 -0.29 -12.39 -17.16
C HIS A 32 1.18 -11.98 -17.19
N PHE A 33 1.89 -12.13 -16.09
CA PHE A 33 3.29 -11.70 -15.98
C PHE A 33 4.20 -12.91 -15.80
N ALA A 34 4.06 -13.89 -16.69
CA ALA A 34 4.74 -15.18 -16.54
C ALA A 34 6.26 -15.07 -16.53
N VAL A 35 6.84 -14.10 -17.25
CA VAL A 35 8.29 -13.94 -17.32
C VAL A 35 8.84 -13.29 -16.05
N GLN A 36 8.18 -12.23 -15.57
CA GLN A 36 8.58 -11.54 -14.34
C GLN A 36 7.33 -11.08 -13.62
N PRO A 37 6.80 -11.90 -12.70
CA PRO A 37 5.64 -11.48 -11.91
C PRO A 37 5.94 -10.23 -11.09
N LEU A 38 4.99 -9.30 -11.06
CA LEU A 38 5.10 -8.10 -10.25
C LEU A 38 3.73 -7.73 -9.69
N LEU A 39 3.72 -6.97 -8.60
CA LEU A 39 2.48 -6.53 -7.98
C LEU A 39 1.95 -5.32 -8.76
N PRO A 40 0.76 -5.44 -9.39
CA PRO A 40 0.20 -4.33 -10.15
C PRO A 40 -0.08 -3.11 -9.29
N GLY A 41 -0.02 -1.92 -9.91
CA GLY A 41 -0.35 -0.68 -9.21
C GLY A 41 -1.77 -0.68 -8.66
N VAL A 42 -2.72 -1.28 -9.37
CA VAL A 42 -4.12 -1.34 -8.92
C VAL A 42 -4.24 -2.13 -7.61
N ALA A 43 -3.44 -3.17 -7.42
CA ALA A 43 -3.43 -3.94 -6.17
C ALA A 43 -2.84 -3.10 -5.03
N GLN A 44 -1.79 -2.34 -5.31
CA GLN A 44 -1.17 -1.47 -4.31
C GLN A 44 -2.15 -0.41 -3.81
N ILE A 45 -2.90 0.19 -4.72
CA ILE A 45 -3.92 1.18 -4.37
C ILE A 45 -5.07 0.52 -3.59
N ASP A 46 -5.52 -0.65 -4.03
CA ASP A 46 -6.61 -1.38 -3.37
C ASP A 46 -6.26 -1.72 -1.92
N TRP A 47 -5.05 -2.22 -1.67
CA TRP A 47 -4.63 -2.55 -0.31
C TRP A 47 -4.51 -1.30 0.55
N ALA A 48 -3.93 -0.21 0.01
CA ALA A 48 -3.84 1.05 0.75
C ALA A 48 -5.22 1.54 1.14
N MET A 49 -6.18 1.51 0.22
CA MET A 49 -7.56 1.91 0.49
C MET A 49 -8.23 1.01 1.52
N SER A 50 -8.06 -0.29 1.39
CA SER A 50 -8.69 -1.25 2.30
C SER A 50 -8.22 -1.02 3.75
N TYR A 51 -6.92 -0.91 3.97
CA TYR A 51 -6.40 -0.65 5.30
C TYR A 51 -6.83 0.72 5.82
N ALA A 52 -6.79 1.75 4.97
CA ALA A 52 -7.13 3.09 5.40
C ALA A 52 -8.60 3.22 5.79
N LEU A 53 -9.51 2.67 4.99
CA LEU A 53 -10.94 2.77 5.27
C LEU A 53 -11.35 1.96 6.49
N ASN A 54 -10.63 0.89 6.79
CA ASN A 54 -10.94 0.09 7.97
C ASN A 54 -10.32 0.64 9.25
N LEU A 55 -9.15 1.27 9.17
CA LEU A 55 -8.35 1.57 10.37
C LEU A 55 -8.11 3.07 10.61
N LEU A 56 -8.16 3.90 9.58
CA LEU A 56 -7.87 5.33 9.72
C LEU A 56 -9.06 6.23 9.41
N ALA A 57 -9.86 5.88 8.42
CA ALA A 57 -10.92 6.74 7.92
C ALA A 57 -12.23 5.97 7.74
N PRO A 58 -12.78 5.37 8.83
CA PRO A 58 -14.04 4.65 8.72
C PRO A 58 -15.17 5.60 8.32
N GLY A 59 -16.02 5.15 7.39
CA GLY A 59 -17.12 5.98 6.88
C GLY A 59 -16.75 6.86 5.70
N TRP A 60 -15.47 6.94 5.36
CA TRP A 60 -15.02 7.67 4.17
C TRP A 60 -15.01 6.76 2.95
N ARG A 61 -14.96 7.34 1.77
CA ARG A 61 -14.97 6.62 0.49
C ARG A 61 -13.94 7.22 -0.45
N PHE A 62 -13.48 6.41 -1.40
CA PHE A 62 -12.62 6.88 -2.47
C PHE A 62 -13.32 7.96 -3.29
N HIS A 63 -12.62 9.04 -3.60
CA HIS A 63 -13.10 10.07 -4.49
C HIS A 63 -12.26 10.11 -5.77
N SER A 64 -10.96 10.38 -5.63
CA SER A 64 -10.09 10.52 -6.80
C SER A 64 -8.62 10.32 -6.41
N ILE A 65 -7.82 10.01 -7.41
CA ILE A 65 -6.37 9.96 -7.26
C ILE A 65 -5.80 11.34 -7.54
N GLN A 66 -5.05 11.91 -6.59
CA GLN A 66 -4.40 13.20 -6.78
C GLN A 66 -3.10 13.05 -7.54
N ASN A 67 -2.24 12.13 -7.07
CA ASN A 67 -1.04 11.74 -7.79
C ASN A 67 -0.61 10.35 -7.35
N ILE A 68 0.10 9.66 -8.22
CA ILE A 68 0.73 8.38 -7.91
C ILE A 68 2.04 8.30 -8.65
N LYS A 69 3.06 7.79 -7.98
CA LYS A 69 4.38 7.59 -8.55
C LYS A 69 4.82 6.16 -8.30
N PHE A 70 5.12 5.44 -9.38
CA PHE A 70 5.66 4.10 -9.31
C PHE A 70 7.14 4.17 -9.68
N GLN A 71 8.02 3.88 -8.72
CA GLN A 71 9.46 4.05 -8.88
C GLN A 71 10.20 2.74 -9.14
N SER A 72 9.75 1.66 -8.49
CA SER A 72 10.33 0.35 -8.71
C SER A 72 9.27 -0.74 -8.51
N PRO A 73 9.42 -1.90 -9.18
CA PRO A 73 8.43 -2.96 -9.04
C PRO A 73 8.53 -3.65 -7.69
N LEU A 74 7.38 -4.15 -7.22
CA LEU A 74 7.31 -5.04 -6.07
C LEU A 74 7.16 -6.45 -6.59
N LEU A 75 8.06 -7.33 -6.15
CA LEU A 75 8.23 -8.67 -6.69
C LEU A 75 7.79 -9.74 -5.69
N PRO A 76 7.59 -10.99 -6.16
CA PRO A 76 7.30 -12.09 -5.23
C PRO A 76 8.38 -12.20 -4.17
N GLU A 77 7.95 -12.53 -2.95
CA GLU A 77 8.77 -12.70 -1.75
C GLU A 77 9.37 -11.43 -1.19
N ASN A 78 9.12 -10.26 -1.79
CA ASN A 78 9.54 -8.99 -1.19
C ASN A 78 8.83 -8.78 0.15
N ARG A 79 9.55 -8.14 1.07
CA ARG A 79 8.95 -7.56 2.27
C ARG A 79 8.85 -6.07 2.07
N VAL A 80 7.70 -5.50 2.44
CA VAL A 80 7.44 -4.08 2.23
C VAL A 80 6.77 -3.49 3.45
N THR A 81 6.98 -2.20 3.67
CA THR A 81 6.22 -1.42 4.64
C THR A 81 5.26 -0.53 3.88
N LEU A 82 3.97 -0.70 4.15
CA LEU A 82 2.94 0.21 3.67
C LEU A 82 2.73 1.26 4.76
N ALA A 83 3.06 2.49 4.47
CA ALA A 83 2.84 3.62 5.38
C ALA A 83 1.64 4.43 4.90
N LEU A 84 0.71 4.70 5.80
CA LEU A 84 -0.51 5.44 5.52
C LEU A 84 -0.59 6.64 6.45
N ASN A 85 -0.97 7.78 5.90
CA ASN A 85 -1.19 8.99 6.68
C ASN A 85 -2.50 9.65 6.23
N TRP A 86 -3.41 9.86 7.18
CA TRP A 86 -4.73 10.43 6.91
C TRP A 86 -4.81 11.87 7.43
N GLN A 87 -5.05 12.81 6.52
CA GLN A 87 -5.26 14.21 6.85
C GLN A 87 -6.73 14.55 6.62
N GLU A 88 -7.53 14.45 7.66
CA GLU A 88 -8.98 14.60 7.54
C GLU A 88 -9.39 15.99 7.07
N GLU A 89 -8.73 17.03 7.54
CA GLU A 89 -9.05 18.42 7.19
C GLU A 89 -8.88 18.67 5.69
N ARG A 90 -7.90 18.02 5.10
CA ARG A 90 -7.62 18.12 3.66
C ARG A 90 -8.31 17.04 2.86
N GLN A 91 -8.87 16.04 3.52
CA GLN A 91 -9.49 14.87 2.88
C GLN A 91 -8.49 14.09 2.03
N ILE A 92 -7.23 14.04 2.46
CA ILE A 92 -6.15 13.41 1.71
C ILE A 92 -5.57 12.24 2.48
N LEU A 93 -5.54 11.09 1.82
CA LEU A 93 -4.83 9.91 2.28
C LEU A 93 -3.51 9.80 1.50
N SER A 94 -2.41 9.87 2.23
CA SER A 94 -1.09 9.65 1.63
C SER A 94 -0.65 8.22 1.90
N PHE A 95 -0.01 7.58 0.91
CA PHE A 95 0.52 6.23 1.09
C PHE A 95 1.91 6.13 0.48
N SER A 96 2.70 5.19 1.01
CA SER A 96 3.95 4.79 0.38
C SER A 96 4.20 3.31 0.65
N TYR A 97 4.79 2.64 -0.33
CA TYR A 97 5.30 1.28 -0.19
C TYR A 97 6.82 1.34 -0.22
N GLN A 98 7.44 0.83 0.83
CA GLN A 98 8.90 0.79 0.92
C GLN A 98 9.36 -0.66 0.93
N ARG A 99 10.16 -1.04 -0.04
CA ARG A 99 10.72 -2.39 -0.13
C ARG A 99 11.91 -2.50 0.81
N HIS A 100 11.93 -3.58 1.59
CA HIS A 100 13.05 -3.87 2.48
C HIS A 100 14.18 -4.54 1.71
N ASP A 101 15.41 -4.11 1.97
CA ASP A 101 16.61 -4.67 1.37
C ASP A 101 17.67 -4.72 2.47
N GLY A 102 17.65 -5.80 3.28
CA GLY A 102 18.42 -5.85 4.51
C GLY A 102 17.98 -4.75 5.46
N ASP A 103 18.90 -3.91 5.88
CA ASP A 103 18.58 -2.77 6.75
C ASP A 103 18.16 -1.54 5.95
N ALA A 104 18.34 -1.56 4.63
CA ALA A 104 17.97 -0.44 3.77
C ALA A 104 16.51 -0.55 3.34
N ARG A 105 15.91 0.58 3.00
CA ARG A 105 14.55 0.64 2.47
C ARG A 105 14.53 1.53 1.24
N HIS A 106 13.79 1.08 0.23
CA HIS A 106 13.65 1.81 -1.03
C HIS A 106 12.18 2.05 -1.31
N THR A 107 11.81 3.29 -1.58
CA THR A 107 10.44 3.61 -1.94
C THR A 107 10.10 3.00 -3.30
N ALA A 108 9.15 2.09 -3.32
CA ALA A 108 8.68 1.46 -4.55
C ALA A 108 7.56 2.26 -5.19
N SER A 109 6.67 2.82 -4.39
CA SER A 109 5.59 3.66 -4.88
C SER A 109 5.11 4.60 -3.79
N SER A 110 4.45 5.67 -4.19
CA SER A 110 3.83 6.61 -3.26
C SER A 110 2.71 7.36 -3.97
N GLY A 111 1.81 7.92 -3.20
CA GLY A 111 0.73 8.68 -3.80
C GLY A 111 -0.15 9.36 -2.78
N LYS A 112 -1.07 10.16 -3.32
CA LYS A 112 -2.11 10.84 -2.55
C LYS A 112 -3.46 10.57 -3.18
N ILE A 113 -4.41 10.21 -2.33
CA ILE A 113 -5.76 9.87 -2.74
C ILE A 113 -6.72 10.79 -2.00
N ARG A 114 -7.65 11.38 -2.73
CA ARG A 114 -8.70 12.18 -2.12
C ARG A 114 -9.86 11.27 -1.72
N LEU A 115 -10.33 11.44 -0.49
CA LEU A 115 -11.50 10.71 0.01
C LEU A 115 -12.66 11.66 0.17
N CYS A 116 -13.88 11.09 0.27
CA CYS A 116 -15.11 11.85 0.51
C CYS A 116 -16.03 11.05 1.43
N ARG A 117 -17.07 11.70 1.91
CA ARG A 117 -18.11 11.03 2.69
C ARG A 117 -19.36 10.78 1.87
#